data_d603b83ef15e67efbdd5bf6e3a4ba7d5
#
_entry.id   d603b83ef15e67efbdd5bf6e3a4ba7d5
#
_cell.length_a   1.000
_cell.length_b   1.000
_cell.length_c   1.000
_cell.angle_alpha   90.00
_cell.angle_beta   90.00
_cell.angle_gamma   90.00
#
_symmetry.space_group_name_H-M   'P 1'
#
loop_
_entity.id
_entity.type
_entity.pdbx_description
1 polymer ?
#
loop_
_entity_poly.entity_id
_entity_poly.type
_entity_poly.pdbx_seq_one_letter_code
_entity_poly.pdbx_strand_id
1 'polypeptide(L)'
;MHRVERSVLVPYSAGQMFELVAAVRDYPNFLPWCAGTHVRPRSDGLIDATIEIHYRGVRSRFTTCNDYRAPEAIHMTLVDGPFRRLAGDWRFRMLREDACKVHLNLHYDFAPGLLGRAIAPVFETIAGSLVDSFTRRAEALYDLR
;
A
#
# COMPACT_ATOMS: atom_id res chain seq x y z
N MET A 1 -9.89 16.40 5.30
CA MET A 1 -8.99 15.22 5.30
C MET A 1 -9.71 13.99 4.77
N HIS A 2 -9.08 13.27 3.90
CA HIS A 2 -9.61 12.03 3.35
C HIS A 2 -9.12 10.85 4.16
N ARG A 3 -9.96 9.82 4.22
CA ARG A 3 -9.63 8.61 4.94
C ARG A 3 -10.12 7.39 4.19
N VAL A 4 -9.25 6.40 4.05
CA VAL A 4 -9.62 5.07 3.55
C VAL A 4 -9.39 4.08 4.67
N GLU A 5 -10.44 3.34 5.01
CA GLU A 5 -10.35 2.27 6.00
C GLU A 5 -11.04 1.04 5.44
N ARG A 6 -10.30 -0.06 5.32
CA ARG A 6 -10.78 -1.31 4.75
C ARG A 6 -10.23 -2.46 5.56
N SER A 7 -11.01 -3.52 5.67
CA SER A 7 -10.52 -4.75 6.29
C SER A 7 -11.14 -5.97 5.61
N VAL A 8 -10.46 -7.10 5.74
CA VAL A 8 -10.91 -8.37 5.20
C VAL A 8 -10.34 -9.51 6.04
N LEU A 9 -11.11 -10.60 6.15
CA LEU A 9 -10.64 -11.85 6.74
C LEU A 9 -10.17 -12.74 5.60
N VAL A 10 -8.97 -13.29 5.73
CA VAL A 10 -8.38 -14.11 4.66
C VAL A 10 -7.87 -15.44 5.24
N PRO A 11 -7.94 -16.53 4.44
CA PRO A 11 -7.44 -17.84 4.86
C PRO A 11 -5.94 -17.98 4.57
N TYR A 12 -5.17 -16.98 4.99
CA TYR A 12 -3.71 -16.92 4.85
C TYR A 12 -3.14 -16.39 6.15
N SER A 13 -1.92 -16.80 6.49
CA SER A 13 -1.30 -16.36 7.73
C SER A 13 -0.97 -14.86 7.71
N ALA A 14 -0.84 -14.28 8.90
CA ALA A 14 -0.40 -12.89 9.02
C ALA A 14 0.96 -12.68 8.35
N GLY A 15 1.88 -13.64 8.49
CA GLY A 15 3.20 -13.59 7.85
C GLY A 15 3.11 -13.58 6.32
N GLN A 16 2.24 -14.40 5.74
CA GLN A 16 2.04 -14.44 4.30
C GLN A 16 1.53 -13.10 3.78
N MET A 17 0.52 -12.53 4.43
CA MET A 17 -0.04 -11.26 4.01
C MET A 17 0.94 -10.10 4.24
N PHE A 18 1.66 -10.12 5.36
CA PHE A 18 2.69 -9.13 5.63
C PHE A 18 3.75 -9.12 4.52
N GLU A 19 4.30 -10.29 4.19
CA GLU A 19 5.33 -10.40 3.15
C GLU A 19 4.83 -9.90 1.80
N LEU A 20 3.59 -10.22 1.47
CA LEU A 20 2.98 -9.80 0.21
C LEU A 20 2.90 -8.27 0.10
N VAL A 21 2.43 -7.62 1.16
CA VAL A 21 2.30 -6.16 1.17
C VAL A 21 3.66 -5.48 1.31
N ALA A 22 4.61 -6.09 2.03
CA ALA A 22 5.96 -5.55 2.20
C ALA A 22 6.79 -5.62 0.92
N ALA A 23 6.45 -6.51 0.00
CA ALA A 23 7.22 -6.72 -1.24
C ALA A 23 6.88 -5.66 -2.29
N VAL A 24 7.26 -4.41 -2.02
CA VAL A 24 6.95 -3.26 -2.87
C VAL A 24 7.49 -3.44 -4.29
N ARG A 25 8.65 -4.09 -4.45
CA ARG A 25 9.24 -4.32 -5.76
C ARG A 25 8.39 -5.18 -6.68
N ASP A 26 7.47 -5.96 -6.12
CA ASP A 26 6.58 -6.84 -6.89
C ASP A 26 5.29 -6.15 -7.34
N TYR A 27 5.00 -4.97 -6.83
CA TYR A 27 3.74 -4.26 -7.12
C TYR A 27 3.47 -4.10 -8.63
N PRO A 28 4.44 -3.77 -9.48
CA PRO A 28 4.17 -3.64 -10.91
C PRO A 28 3.68 -4.94 -11.57
N ASN A 29 3.95 -6.09 -10.95
CA ASN A 29 3.59 -7.40 -11.51
C ASN A 29 2.09 -7.70 -11.40
N PHE A 30 1.37 -7.03 -10.50
CA PHE A 30 -0.05 -7.34 -10.29
C PHE A 30 -0.94 -6.12 -10.04
N LEU A 31 -0.37 -4.93 -9.90
CA LEU A 31 -1.15 -3.70 -9.77
C LEU A 31 -1.07 -2.94 -11.10
N PRO A 32 -2.14 -2.97 -11.91
CA PRO A 32 -2.06 -2.43 -13.29
C PRO A 32 -1.79 -0.92 -13.36
N TRP A 33 -2.08 -0.19 -12.29
CA TRP A 33 -1.80 1.24 -12.21
C TRP A 33 -0.37 1.54 -11.75
N CYS A 34 0.37 0.55 -11.27
CA CYS A 34 1.73 0.74 -10.77
C CYS A 34 2.73 0.55 -11.90
N ALA A 35 3.35 1.64 -12.35
CA ALA A 35 4.30 1.63 -13.45
C ALA A 35 5.71 1.25 -13.00
N GLY A 36 6.03 1.43 -11.74
CA GLY A 36 7.34 1.09 -11.21
C GLY A 36 7.45 1.40 -9.74
N THR A 37 8.50 0.89 -9.11
CA THR A 37 8.77 1.14 -7.70
C THR A 37 10.27 1.28 -7.48
N HIS A 38 10.64 2.02 -6.43
CA HIS A 38 12.02 2.14 -5.95
C HIS A 38 12.01 1.98 -4.44
N VAL A 39 12.95 1.21 -3.92
CA VAL A 39 13.07 0.95 -2.49
C VAL A 39 14.48 1.32 -2.07
N ARG A 40 14.59 2.15 -1.02
CA ARG A 40 15.88 2.64 -0.54
C ARG A 40 15.95 2.52 0.99
N PRO A 41 16.84 1.69 1.51
CA PRO A 41 17.06 1.61 2.95
C PRO A 41 17.62 2.92 3.51
N ARG A 42 17.19 3.27 4.71
CA ARG A 42 17.67 4.46 5.45
C ARG A 42 18.62 4.01 6.55
N SER A 43 19.44 4.95 7.02
CA SER A 43 20.39 4.68 8.10
C SER A 43 19.73 4.41 9.45
N ASP A 44 18.46 4.82 9.61
CA ASP A 44 17.70 4.62 10.85
C ASP A 44 16.95 3.30 10.90
N GLY A 45 17.16 2.42 9.91
CA GLY A 45 16.48 1.12 9.81
C GLY A 45 15.12 1.17 9.13
N LEU A 46 14.63 2.35 8.79
CA LEU A 46 13.40 2.51 8.03
C LEU A 46 13.70 2.42 6.53
N ILE A 47 12.66 2.31 5.72
CA ILE A 47 12.80 2.14 4.27
C ILE A 47 11.93 3.16 3.55
N ASP A 48 12.53 3.89 2.61
CA ASP A 48 11.78 4.75 1.70
C ASP A 48 11.31 3.91 0.52
N ALA A 49 10.00 3.92 0.28
CA ALA A 49 9.39 3.23 -0.84
C ALA A 49 8.72 4.25 -1.75
N THR A 50 9.13 4.25 -3.01
CA THR A 50 8.55 5.11 -4.04
C THR A 50 7.68 4.28 -4.96
N ILE A 51 6.47 4.77 -5.24
CA ILE A 51 5.51 4.12 -6.12
C ILE A 51 5.20 5.08 -7.25
N GLU A 52 5.34 4.60 -8.50
CA GLU A 52 5.00 5.35 -9.68
C GLU A 52 3.61 4.95 -10.16
N ILE A 53 2.74 5.94 -10.33
CA ILE A 53 1.36 5.75 -10.78
C ILE A 53 1.24 6.15 -12.24
N HIS A 54 0.63 5.29 -13.05
CA HIS A 54 0.26 5.59 -14.41
C HIS A 54 -1.12 5.01 -14.66
N TYR A 55 -2.14 5.86 -14.67
CA TYR A 55 -3.53 5.42 -14.74
C TYR A 55 -4.38 6.47 -15.42
N ARG A 56 -5.08 6.08 -16.50
CA ARG A 56 -5.99 6.95 -17.27
C ARG A 56 -5.35 8.28 -17.68
N GLY A 57 -4.11 8.22 -18.15
CA GLY A 57 -3.37 9.41 -18.60
C GLY A 57 -2.75 10.22 -17.47
N VAL A 58 -2.99 9.87 -16.22
CA VAL A 58 -2.38 10.54 -15.08
C VAL A 58 -1.09 9.82 -14.70
N ARG A 59 0.00 10.57 -14.61
CA ARG A 59 1.31 10.07 -14.16
C ARG A 59 1.70 10.82 -12.91
N SER A 60 2.06 10.09 -11.91
CA SER A 60 2.50 10.68 -10.65
C SER A 60 3.38 9.69 -9.93
N ARG A 61 4.04 10.17 -8.89
CA ARG A 61 4.77 9.29 -7.97
C ARG A 61 4.77 9.87 -6.59
N PHE A 62 4.90 9.03 -5.61
CA PHE A 62 5.00 9.44 -4.22
C PHE A 62 5.91 8.48 -3.47
N THR A 63 6.51 8.99 -2.42
CA THR A 63 7.43 8.23 -1.57
C THR A 63 6.95 8.26 -0.14
N THR A 64 6.93 7.10 0.50
CA THR A 64 6.64 7.00 1.92
C THR A 64 7.84 6.42 2.65
N CYS A 65 8.00 6.82 3.90
CA CYS A 65 8.94 6.20 4.83
C CYS A 65 8.17 5.09 5.55
N ASN A 66 8.63 3.86 5.38
CA ASN A 66 7.93 2.69 5.89
C ASN A 66 8.69 2.04 7.06
N ASP A 67 7.94 1.78 8.12
CA ASP A 67 8.42 1.05 9.29
C ASP A 67 7.77 -0.33 9.26
N TYR A 68 8.56 -1.35 8.95
CA TYR A 68 8.09 -2.73 8.81
C TYR A 68 8.23 -3.45 10.14
N ARG A 69 7.11 -3.85 10.72
CA ARG A 69 7.04 -4.58 11.99
C ARG A 69 6.46 -5.96 11.77
N ALA A 70 7.28 -6.84 11.23
CA ALA A 70 6.87 -8.19 10.85
C ALA A 70 6.46 -9.02 12.07
N PRO A 71 5.41 -9.80 11.96
CA PRO A 71 4.45 -9.90 10.85
C PRO A 71 3.18 -9.06 11.06
N GLU A 72 3.21 -8.09 11.97
CA GLU A 72 2.01 -7.46 12.52
C GLU A 72 1.58 -6.19 11.81
N ALA A 73 2.53 -5.35 11.39
CA ALA A 73 2.17 -4.02 10.90
C ALA A 73 3.22 -3.41 9.97
N ILE A 74 2.76 -2.48 9.15
CA ILE A 74 3.61 -1.60 8.35
C ILE A 74 3.07 -0.18 8.56
N HIS A 75 3.89 0.71 9.10
CA HIS A 75 3.53 2.12 9.27
C HIS A 75 4.15 2.95 8.16
N MET A 76 3.36 3.85 7.58
CA MET A 76 3.78 4.66 6.44
C MET A 76 3.59 6.14 6.73
N THR A 77 4.58 6.95 6.39
CA THR A 77 4.49 8.41 6.45
C THR A 77 5.04 9.02 5.18
N LEU A 78 4.45 10.13 4.76
CA LEU A 78 4.85 10.81 3.53
C LEU A 78 6.28 11.35 3.61
N VAL A 79 7.04 11.10 2.54
CA VAL A 79 8.33 11.74 2.30
C VAL A 79 8.21 12.78 1.18
N ASP A 80 7.55 12.40 0.07
CA ASP A 80 7.42 13.26 -1.11
C ASP A 80 6.23 12.81 -1.94
N GLY A 81 5.61 13.76 -2.64
CA GLY A 81 4.49 13.46 -3.52
C GLY A 81 3.47 14.58 -3.56
N PRO A 82 2.40 14.41 -4.36
CA PRO A 82 1.38 15.45 -4.56
C PRO A 82 0.38 15.54 -3.40
N PHE A 83 0.87 15.39 -2.18
CA PHE A 83 0.07 15.43 -0.96
C PHE A 83 0.58 16.50 -0.02
N ARG A 84 -0.36 17.09 0.73
CA ARG A 84 -0.01 17.89 1.90
C ARG A 84 0.32 16.97 3.07
N ARG A 85 -0.42 15.86 3.18
CA ARG A 85 -0.21 14.82 4.20
C ARG A 85 -0.56 13.47 3.63
N LEU A 86 0.15 12.47 4.08
CA LEU A 86 -0.19 11.08 3.84
C LEU A 86 0.42 10.26 4.97
N ALA A 87 -0.40 9.53 5.68
CA ALA A 87 0.05 8.62 6.72
C ALA A 87 -0.95 7.48 6.87
N GLY A 88 -0.48 6.36 7.36
CA GLY A 88 -1.36 5.25 7.63
C GLY A 88 -0.63 4.00 7.99
N ASP A 89 -1.38 2.93 8.10
CA ASP A 89 -0.77 1.64 8.40
C ASP A 89 -1.57 0.49 7.82
N TRP A 90 -0.84 -0.60 7.64
CA TRP A 90 -1.38 -1.93 7.43
C TRP A 90 -1.24 -2.68 8.74
N ARG A 91 -2.27 -3.46 9.10
CA ARG A 91 -2.22 -4.36 10.24
C ARG A 91 -2.66 -5.75 9.82
N PHE A 92 -1.94 -6.75 10.33
CA PHE A 92 -2.17 -8.15 10.01
C PHE A 92 -2.40 -8.88 11.33
N ARG A 93 -3.66 -8.97 11.73
CA ARG A 93 -4.02 -9.58 13.01
C ARG A 93 -4.24 -11.08 12.84
N MET A 94 -3.40 -11.86 13.53
CA MET A 94 -3.53 -13.31 13.50
C MET A 94 -4.85 -13.73 14.16
N LEU A 95 -5.63 -14.54 13.44
CA LEU A 95 -6.84 -15.17 13.97
C LEU A 95 -6.55 -16.63 14.34
N ARG A 96 -5.70 -17.25 13.54
CA ARG A 96 -5.14 -18.59 13.77
C ARG A 96 -3.94 -18.74 12.83
N GLU A 97 -3.27 -19.89 12.88
CA GLU A 97 -2.02 -20.11 12.11
C GLU A 97 -2.15 -19.82 10.62
N ASP A 98 -3.30 -20.11 10.03
CA ASP A 98 -3.53 -20.01 8.59
C ASP A 98 -4.60 -18.98 8.22
N ALA A 99 -4.92 -18.07 9.13
CA ALA A 99 -5.92 -17.03 8.86
C ALA A 99 -5.59 -15.75 9.61
N CYS A 100 -5.86 -14.61 8.95
CA CYS A 100 -5.66 -13.32 9.60
C CYS A 100 -6.70 -12.30 9.13
N LYS A 101 -6.79 -11.21 9.88
CA LYS A 101 -7.54 -10.03 9.47
C LYS A 101 -6.54 -9.01 8.95
N VAL A 102 -6.70 -8.63 7.68
CA VAL A 102 -5.92 -7.55 7.05
C VAL A 102 -6.71 -6.26 7.21
N HIS A 103 -6.05 -5.24 7.71
CA HIS A 103 -6.66 -3.92 7.91
C HIS A 103 -5.75 -2.84 7.34
N LEU A 104 -6.33 -1.96 6.50
CA LEU A 104 -5.65 -0.79 5.95
C LEU A 104 -6.34 0.46 6.46
N ASN A 105 -5.57 1.40 6.95
CA ASN A 105 -6.05 2.70 7.39
C ASN A 105 -5.11 3.77 6.83
N LEU A 106 -5.64 4.65 5.96
CA LEU A 106 -4.89 5.74 5.35
C LEU A 106 -5.60 7.06 5.61
N HIS A 107 -4.82 8.07 5.96
CA HIS A 107 -5.26 9.46 6.09
C HIS A 107 -4.44 10.31 5.13
N TYR A 108 -5.08 11.16 4.35
CA TYR A 108 -4.36 11.97 3.38
C TYR A 108 -5.10 13.24 3.01
N ASP A 109 -4.33 14.25 2.63
CA ASP A 109 -4.82 15.48 2.00
C ASP A 109 -3.94 15.74 0.79
N PHE A 110 -4.55 16.17 -0.30
CA PHE A 110 -3.82 16.47 -1.54
C PHE A 110 -3.19 17.84 -1.46
N ALA A 111 -2.05 17.99 -2.17
CA ALA A 111 -1.42 19.29 -2.32
C ALA A 111 -2.35 20.23 -3.07
N PRO A 112 -2.31 21.55 -2.77
CA PRO A 112 -3.11 22.51 -3.51
C PRO A 112 -2.62 22.63 -4.96
N GLY A 113 -3.52 23.01 -5.86
CA GLY A 113 -3.19 23.24 -7.25
C GLY A 113 -3.55 22.10 -8.18
N LEU A 114 -3.06 22.20 -9.42
CA LEU A 114 -3.44 21.27 -10.49
C LEU A 114 -2.97 19.84 -10.26
N LEU A 115 -1.76 19.66 -9.70
CA LEU A 115 -1.23 18.33 -9.47
C LEU A 115 -2.09 17.56 -8.47
N GLY A 116 -2.47 18.20 -7.37
CA GLY A 116 -3.34 17.58 -6.38
C GLY A 116 -4.71 17.25 -6.95
N ARG A 117 -5.28 18.13 -7.77
CA ARG A 117 -6.58 17.91 -8.40
C ARG A 117 -6.54 16.75 -9.39
N ALA A 118 -5.45 16.64 -10.15
CA ALA A 118 -5.31 15.58 -11.15
C ALA A 118 -5.18 14.21 -10.51
N ILE A 119 -4.43 14.11 -9.42
CA ILE A 119 -4.18 12.83 -8.77
C ILE A 119 -5.33 12.38 -7.87
N ALA A 120 -6.15 13.32 -7.36
CA ALA A 120 -7.15 13.01 -6.35
C ALA A 120 -8.10 11.86 -6.74
N PRO A 121 -8.82 11.91 -7.88
CA PRO A 121 -9.74 10.81 -8.21
C PRO A 121 -9.01 9.50 -8.50
N VAL A 122 -7.81 9.57 -9.06
CA VAL A 122 -7.00 8.38 -9.34
C VAL A 122 -6.55 7.74 -8.04
N PHE A 123 -6.01 8.53 -7.12
CA PHE A 123 -5.52 8.02 -5.86
C PHE A 123 -6.64 7.40 -5.01
N GLU A 124 -7.81 8.04 -4.99
CA GLU A 124 -8.95 7.51 -4.24
C GLU A 124 -9.40 6.15 -4.77
N THR A 125 -9.43 6.00 -6.09
CA THR A 125 -9.74 4.71 -6.73
C THR A 125 -8.71 3.65 -6.35
N ILE A 126 -7.43 4.00 -6.43
CA ILE A 126 -6.33 3.09 -6.10
C ILE A 126 -6.40 2.67 -4.63
N ALA A 127 -6.47 3.65 -3.73
CA ALA A 127 -6.48 3.39 -2.29
C ALA A 127 -7.66 2.51 -1.88
N GLY A 128 -8.83 2.76 -2.46
CA GLY A 128 -10.03 1.97 -2.17
C GLY A 128 -9.97 0.54 -2.68
N SER A 129 -9.08 0.24 -3.62
CA SER A 129 -8.95 -1.08 -4.23
C SER A 129 -7.81 -1.93 -3.66
N LEU A 130 -6.95 -1.36 -2.82
CA LEU A 130 -5.71 -2.04 -2.40
C LEU A 130 -5.96 -3.36 -1.68
N VAL A 131 -6.86 -3.39 -0.70
CA VAL A 131 -7.13 -4.60 0.06
C VAL A 131 -7.61 -5.73 -0.85
N ASP A 132 -8.51 -5.42 -1.78
CA ASP A 132 -8.98 -6.38 -2.78
C ASP A 132 -7.86 -6.88 -3.68
N SER A 133 -7.02 -5.97 -4.16
CA SER A 133 -5.91 -6.31 -5.05
C SER A 133 -4.92 -7.25 -4.37
N PHE A 134 -4.57 -6.98 -3.12
CA PHE A 134 -3.67 -7.85 -2.37
C PHE A 134 -4.32 -9.19 -2.04
N THR A 135 -5.62 -9.21 -1.75
CA THR A 135 -6.34 -10.46 -1.52
C THR A 135 -6.31 -11.35 -2.77
N ARG A 136 -6.56 -10.77 -3.93
CA ARG A 136 -6.48 -11.51 -5.21
C ARG A 136 -5.06 -12.00 -5.51
N ARG A 137 -4.07 -11.20 -5.18
CA ARG A 137 -2.68 -11.62 -5.34
C ARG A 137 -2.34 -12.80 -4.43
N ALA A 138 -2.83 -12.77 -3.19
CA ALA A 138 -2.67 -13.88 -2.26
C ALA A 138 -3.32 -15.16 -2.80
N GLU A 139 -4.53 -15.06 -3.36
CA GLU A 139 -5.18 -16.21 -4.00
C GLU A 139 -4.33 -16.78 -5.14
N ALA A 140 -3.79 -15.90 -5.98
CA ALA A 140 -2.94 -16.33 -7.10
C ALA A 140 -1.66 -17.02 -6.65
N LEU A 141 -1.06 -16.58 -5.55
CA LEU A 141 0.22 -17.10 -5.08
C LEU A 141 0.08 -18.28 -4.12
N TYR A 142 -0.95 -18.26 -3.26
CA TYR A 142 -1.04 -19.21 -2.16
C TYR A 142 -2.11 -20.27 -2.32
N ASP A 143 -3.06 -20.09 -3.22
CA ASP A 143 -4.08 -21.10 -3.53
C ASP A 143 -3.62 -22.08 -4.61
N LEU A 144 -2.34 -22.38 -4.62
CA LEU A 144 -1.80 -23.34 -5.59
C LEU A 144 -2.26 -24.75 -5.26
N ARG A 145 -2.79 -25.43 -6.26
CA ARG A 145 -3.31 -26.80 -6.12
C ARG A 145 -2.52 -27.75 -6.99
#